data_f6d9ffbb244fdd456703080455e89781
#
_entry.id   f6d9ffbb244fdd456703080455e89781
#
_cell.length_a   1.000
_cell.length_b   1.000
_cell.length_c   1.000
_cell.angle_alpha   90.00
_cell.angle_beta   90.00
_cell.angle_gamma   90.00
#
_symmetry.space_group_name_H-M   'P 1'
#
loop_
_entity.id
_entity.type
_entity.pdbx_description
1 polymer ?
#
loop_
_entity_poly.entity_id
_entity_poly.type
_entity_poly.pdbx_seq_one_letter_code
_entity_poly.pdbx_strand_id
1 'polypeptide(L)'
;MVHRERQLPSEAPIVNLTIQQLAYLVAVADHETFSEAAASLSVTTSALSQGLAELERRIGLPLFERQGRRQMLRDEVAEVLAYAKRVVADTRDLGRWVAAAKHGGVGRVRVGMIDAAAVHHLHDAMTSFRDRQPEVDFRLVVAPSGELLDQLRRGDLDLAVIVDPVATEGLDVVPVLTEELVIVAPNDQAIGSPKTWGPWVLFPRGSRTRELIERALVARGAAVDVVAESHQPDVLREMTRLGMGWTVLPLAQSGQSEQSGQVVVAERHLVLARPSARSVNPAADQFAQSLID
;
A
#
# COMPACT_ATOMS: atom_id res chain seq x y z
N MET A 1 1.42 13.20 56.17
CA MET A 1 1.60 13.24 54.67
C MET A 1 1.23 11.85 54.17
N VAL A 2 0.00 11.67 53.71
CA VAL A 2 -0.55 10.36 53.34
C VAL A 2 -0.41 10.26 51.82
N HIS A 3 0.47 9.38 51.35
CA HIS A 3 0.56 9.02 49.93
C HIS A 3 -0.74 8.33 49.49
N ARG A 4 -1.57 9.01 48.71
CA ARG A 4 -2.64 8.36 47.93
C ARG A 4 -1.99 7.58 46.80
N GLU A 5 -1.87 6.28 46.96
CA GLU A 5 -1.65 5.36 45.85
C GLU A 5 -2.79 5.52 44.87
N ARG A 6 -2.46 5.97 43.63
CA ARG A 6 -3.37 5.87 42.48
C ARG A 6 -3.52 4.38 42.18
N GLN A 7 -4.60 3.77 42.64
CA GLN A 7 -5.04 2.48 42.09
C GLN A 7 -5.30 2.66 40.60
N LEU A 8 -4.52 1.95 39.79
CA LEU A 8 -4.82 1.75 38.36
C LEU A 8 -6.18 1.06 38.29
N PRO A 9 -7.10 1.49 37.40
CA PRO A 9 -8.39 0.83 37.26
C PRO A 9 -8.15 -0.62 36.82
N SER A 10 -8.64 -1.56 37.61
CA SER A 10 -8.78 -2.97 37.28
C SER A 10 -9.53 -3.09 35.98
N GLU A 11 -8.94 -3.78 35.00
CA GLU A 11 -9.46 -4.18 33.70
C GLU A 11 -10.50 -3.25 33.06
N ALA A 12 -10.10 -2.60 31.94
CA ALA A 12 -11.04 -1.80 31.14
C ALA A 12 -12.25 -2.69 30.74
N PRO A 13 -13.48 -2.19 30.84
CA PRO A 13 -14.66 -2.99 30.52
C PRO A 13 -14.65 -3.38 29.03
N ILE A 14 -14.97 -4.64 28.75
CA ILE A 14 -15.15 -5.11 27.37
C ILE A 14 -16.33 -4.35 26.75
N VAL A 15 -16.05 -3.56 25.71
CA VAL A 15 -17.09 -2.83 24.97
C VAL A 15 -17.85 -3.82 24.08
N ASN A 16 -19.18 -3.90 24.26
CA ASN A 16 -20.02 -4.81 23.46
C ASN A 16 -20.30 -4.22 22.07
N LEU A 17 -19.45 -4.55 21.10
CA LEU A 17 -19.52 -4.10 19.72
C LEU A 17 -19.91 -5.27 18.80
N THR A 18 -20.54 -4.97 17.66
CA THR A 18 -20.72 -5.94 16.60
C THR A 18 -19.75 -5.69 15.44
N ILE A 19 -19.30 -6.77 14.80
CA ILE A 19 -18.43 -6.67 13.60
C ILE A 19 -19.12 -5.83 12.51
N GLN A 20 -20.44 -5.94 12.38
CA GLN A 20 -21.21 -5.15 11.43
C GLN A 20 -21.11 -3.64 11.68
N GLN A 21 -21.17 -3.21 12.95
CA GLN A 21 -20.99 -1.80 13.32
C GLN A 21 -19.60 -1.30 12.99
N LEU A 22 -18.57 -2.12 13.24
CA LEU A 22 -17.19 -1.81 12.85
C LEU A 22 -17.03 -1.73 11.33
N ALA A 23 -17.68 -2.64 10.58
CA ALA A 23 -17.69 -2.59 9.11
C ALA A 23 -18.36 -1.31 8.58
N TYR A 24 -19.42 -0.83 9.22
CA TYR A 24 -20.07 0.44 8.89
C TYR A 24 -19.13 1.63 9.09
N LEU A 25 -18.39 1.66 10.20
CA LEU A 25 -17.41 2.72 10.48
C LEU A 25 -16.30 2.74 9.43
N VAL A 26 -15.75 1.56 9.09
CA VAL A 26 -14.72 1.43 8.05
C VAL A 26 -15.25 1.91 6.69
N ALA A 27 -16.45 1.49 6.29
CA ALA A 27 -17.03 1.90 5.02
C ALA A 27 -17.21 3.42 4.91
N VAL A 28 -17.68 4.09 5.98
CA VAL A 28 -17.82 5.55 5.97
C VAL A 28 -16.47 6.26 5.94
N ALA A 29 -15.43 5.69 6.52
CA ALA A 29 -14.08 6.25 6.45
C ALA A 29 -13.44 6.12 5.06
N ASP A 30 -13.85 5.10 4.28
CA ASP A 30 -13.26 4.79 2.97
C ASP A 30 -14.06 5.39 1.78
N HIS A 31 -15.22 6.06 2.03
CA HIS A 31 -16.07 6.65 0.98
C HIS A 31 -16.39 8.12 1.26
N GLU A 32 -16.63 8.89 0.22
CA GLU A 32 -16.93 10.32 0.35
C GLU A 32 -18.32 10.62 0.94
N THR A 33 -19.26 9.70 0.75
CA THR A 33 -20.65 9.86 1.19
C THR A 33 -21.20 8.64 1.91
N PHE A 34 -22.14 8.87 2.83
CA PHE A 34 -22.87 7.80 3.52
C PHE A 34 -23.65 6.91 2.53
N SER A 35 -24.09 7.46 1.41
CA SER A 35 -24.79 6.70 0.37
C SER A 35 -23.88 5.71 -0.35
N GLU A 36 -22.67 6.11 -0.69
CA GLU A 36 -21.64 5.23 -1.27
C GLU A 36 -21.20 4.15 -0.30
N ALA A 37 -20.95 4.53 0.97
CA ALA A 37 -20.63 3.59 2.03
C ALA A 37 -21.74 2.54 2.23
N ALA A 38 -23.02 2.96 2.24
CA ALA A 38 -24.15 2.05 2.36
C ALA A 38 -24.28 1.11 1.14
N ALA A 39 -24.08 1.64 -0.06
CA ALA A 39 -24.10 0.86 -1.30
C ALA A 39 -22.99 -0.20 -1.32
N SER A 40 -21.77 0.15 -0.88
CA SER A 40 -20.61 -0.79 -0.82
C SER A 40 -20.87 -1.99 0.10
N LEU A 41 -21.72 -1.82 1.12
CA LEU A 41 -22.12 -2.86 2.05
C LEU A 41 -23.47 -3.51 1.74
N SER A 42 -24.12 -3.13 0.63
CA SER A 42 -25.44 -3.60 0.24
C SER A 42 -26.53 -3.38 1.32
N VAL A 43 -26.44 -2.25 2.01
CA VAL A 43 -27.44 -1.84 3.04
C VAL A 43 -28.07 -0.50 2.70
N THR A 44 -29.16 -0.14 3.40
CA THR A 44 -29.76 1.19 3.28
C THR A 44 -28.95 2.23 4.07
N THR A 45 -28.94 3.48 3.63
CA THR A 45 -28.31 4.60 4.35
C THR A 45 -28.89 4.76 5.76
N SER A 46 -30.19 4.46 5.94
CA SER A 46 -30.84 4.49 7.25
C SER A 46 -30.28 3.40 8.18
N ALA A 47 -30.11 2.16 7.69
CA ALA A 47 -29.52 1.08 8.48
C ALA A 47 -28.07 1.37 8.88
N LEU A 48 -27.27 1.91 7.93
CA LEU A 48 -25.91 2.36 8.19
C LEU A 48 -25.88 3.42 9.30
N SER A 49 -26.68 4.48 9.17
CA SER A 49 -26.72 5.57 10.14
C SER A 49 -27.18 5.11 11.53
N GLN A 50 -28.20 4.23 11.61
CA GLN A 50 -28.64 3.66 12.89
C GLN A 50 -27.56 2.78 13.53
N GLY A 51 -26.86 1.97 12.75
CA GLY A 51 -25.75 1.14 13.25
C GLY A 51 -24.60 1.96 13.79
N LEU A 52 -24.27 3.08 13.14
CA LEU A 52 -23.23 4.00 13.60
C LEU A 52 -23.64 4.78 14.85
N ALA A 53 -24.87 5.25 14.93
CA ALA A 53 -25.41 5.89 16.16
C ALA A 53 -25.40 4.94 17.35
N GLU A 54 -25.73 3.67 17.15
CA GLU A 54 -25.62 2.64 18.19
C GLU A 54 -24.16 2.36 18.58
N LEU A 55 -23.23 2.41 17.62
CA LEU A 55 -21.78 2.29 17.89
C LEU A 55 -21.30 3.43 18.79
N GLU A 56 -21.65 4.69 18.46
CA GLU A 56 -21.35 5.86 19.28
C GLU A 56 -21.87 5.69 20.71
N ARG A 57 -23.12 5.25 20.85
CA ARG A 57 -23.75 5.03 22.15
C ARG A 57 -22.99 3.97 22.99
N ARG A 58 -22.53 2.89 22.36
CA ARG A 58 -21.80 1.79 23.02
C ARG A 58 -20.38 2.15 23.42
N ILE A 59 -19.71 2.91 22.57
CA ILE A 59 -18.33 3.40 22.83
C ILE A 59 -18.37 4.55 23.85
N GLY A 60 -19.48 5.31 23.89
CA GLY A 60 -19.61 6.49 24.74
C GLY A 60 -18.86 7.71 24.19
N LEU A 61 -18.43 7.68 22.92
CA LEU A 61 -17.74 8.78 22.24
C LEU A 61 -18.44 9.11 20.93
N PRO A 62 -18.66 10.40 20.61
CA PRO A 62 -19.12 10.81 19.30
C PRO A 62 -18.03 10.53 18.25
N LEU A 63 -18.37 9.77 17.21
CA LEU A 63 -17.45 9.42 16.14
C LEU A 63 -17.41 10.47 15.02
N PHE A 64 -18.51 11.23 14.88
CA PHE A 64 -18.70 12.17 13.79
C PHE A 64 -18.92 13.59 14.29
N GLU A 65 -18.49 14.56 13.50
CA GLU A 65 -18.83 15.97 13.64
C GLU A 65 -19.44 16.52 12.35
N ARG A 66 -20.23 17.58 12.49
CA ARG A 66 -20.79 18.28 11.34
C ARG A 66 -19.85 19.39 10.87
N GLN A 67 -19.37 19.27 9.65
CA GLN A 67 -18.65 20.34 8.97
C GLN A 67 -19.52 20.86 7.82
N GLY A 68 -20.33 21.87 8.09
CA GLY A 68 -21.34 22.36 7.15
C GLY A 68 -22.46 21.35 6.90
N ARG A 69 -22.56 20.87 5.65
CA ARG A 69 -23.55 19.83 5.25
C ARG A 69 -22.98 18.41 5.27
N ARG A 70 -21.69 18.24 5.54
CA ARG A 70 -21.03 16.94 5.58
C ARG A 70 -20.82 16.48 7.02
N GLN A 71 -20.95 15.17 7.24
CA GLN A 71 -20.51 14.50 8.44
C GLN A 71 -19.08 14.00 8.20
N MET A 72 -18.16 14.40 9.08
CA MET A 72 -16.74 14.00 9.02
C MET A 72 -16.41 13.19 10.27
N LEU A 73 -15.52 12.22 10.12
CA LEU A 73 -14.93 11.54 11.27
C LEU A 73 -14.10 12.53 12.09
N ARG A 74 -14.22 12.45 13.41
CA ARG A 74 -13.43 13.26 14.34
C ARG A 74 -12.00 12.70 14.42
N ASP A 75 -11.01 13.57 14.52
CA ASP A 75 -9.58 13.16 14.63
C ASP A 75 -9.33 12.28 15.89
N GLU A 76 -10.08 12.52 16.97
CA GLU A 76 -9.96 11.82 18.25
C GLU A 76 -10.33 10.33 18.17
N VAL A 77 -11.00 9.89 17.08
CA VAL A 77 -11.45 8.49 16.91
C VAL A 77 -10.54 7.64 16.02
N ALA A 78 -9.36 8.16 15.67
CA ALA A 78 -8.40 7.45 14.84
C ALA A 78 -8.07 6.05 15.35
N GLU A 79 -7.91 5.89 16.67
CA GLU A 79 -7.67 4.59 17.31
C GLU A 79 -8.85 3.63 17.18
N VAL A 80 -10.09 4.15 17.31
CA VAL A 80 -11.30 3.33 17.12
C VAL A 80 -11.40 2.86 15.66
N LEU A 81 -11.08 3.73 14.71
CA LEU A 81 -11.06 3.38 13.29
C LEU A 81 -9.96 2.35 12.98
N ALA A 82 -8.76 2.54 13.53
CA ALA A 82 -7.66 1.59 13.36
C ALA A 82 -8.02 0.21 13.91
N TYR A 83 -8.64 0.16 15.09
CA TYR A 83 -9.18 -1.07 15.68
C TYR A 83 -10.26 -1.70 14.78
N ALA A 84 -11.22 -0.90 14.29
CA ALA A 84 -12.28 -1.37 13.41
C ALA A 84 -11.73 -2.00 12.13
N LYS A 85 -10.75 -1.35 11.50
CA LYS A 85 -10.06 -1.87 10.30
C LYS A 85 -9.42 -3.22 10.57
N ARG A 86 -8.71 -3.39 11.69
CA ARG A 86 -8.09 -4.68 12.06
C ARG A 86 -9.14 -5.78 12.25
N VAL A 87 -10.17 -5.55 13.06
CA VAL A 87 -11.20 -6.57 13.37
C VAL A 87 -11.97 -6.97 12.10
N VAL A 88 -12.30 -6.02 11.22
CA VAL A 88 -12.98 -6.31 9.95
C VAL A 88 -12.07 -7.13 9.03
N ALA A 89 -10.78 -6.81 8.95
CA ALA A 89 -9.80 -7.57 8.18
C ALA A 89 -9.67 -9.01 8.73
N ASP A 90 -9.47 -9.19 10.02
CA ASP A 90 -9.36 -10.49 10.68
C ASP A 90 -10.62 -11.35 10.45
N THR A 91 -11.79 -10.74 10.48
CA THR A 91 -13.06 -11.44 10.23
C THR A 91 -13.18 -11.90 8.77
N ARG A 92 -12.73 -11.08 7.83
CA ARG A 92 -12.66 -11.46 6.41
C ARG A 92 -11.67 -12.61 6.19
N ASP A 93 -10.53 -12.58 6.92
CA ASP A 93 -9.53 -13.64 6.86
C ASP A 93 -10.09 -14.97 7.37
N LEU A 94 -10.78 -14.95 8.51
CA LEU A 94 -11.47 -16.13 9.03
C LEU A 94 -12.51 -16.67 8.01
N GLY A 95 -13.29 -15.78 7.40
CA GLY A 95 -14.24 -16.17 6.35
C GLY A 95 -13.57 -16.86 5.17
N ARG A 96 -12.41 -16.35 4.75
CA ARG A 96 -11.58 -16.97 3.69
C ARG A 96 -11.04 -18.34 4.09
N TRP A 97 -10.50 -18.44 5.31
CA TRP A 97 -10.02 -19.71 5.84
C TRP A 97 -11.12 -20.77 5.89
N VAL A 98 -12.30 -20.40 6.39
CA VAL A 98 -13.47 -21.30 6.42
C VAL A 98 -13.88 -21.74 5.00
N ALA A 99 -13.89 -20.81 4.04
CA ALA A 99 -14.17 -21.14 2.65
C ALA A 99 -13.14 -22.10 2.05
N ALA A 100 -11.85 -21.88 2.29
CA ALA A 100 -10.78 -22.77 1.86
C ALA A 100 -10.88 -24.16 2.51
N ALA A 101 -11.13 -24.22 3.81
CA ALA A 101 -11.32 -25.48 4.53
C ALA A 101 -12.50 -26.31 4.00
N LYS A 102 -13.60 -25.66 3.60
CA LYS A 102 -14.78 -26.33 3.02
C LYS A 102 -14.53 -26.88 1.61
N HIS A 103 -13.58 -26.32 0.87
CA HIS A 103 -13.26 -26.70 -0.51
C HIS A 103 -12.01 -27.60 -0.62
N GLY A 104 -11.66 -28.33 0.43
CA GLY A 104 -10.60 -29.35 0.39
C GLY A 104 -9.18 -28.80 0.61
N GLY A 105 -9.04 -27.63 1.23
CA GLY A 105 -7.73 -27.12 1.65
C GLY A 105 -6.96 -26.34 0.59
N VAL A 106 -7.56 -26.07 -0.57
CA VAL A 106 -6.96 -25.22 -1.60
C VAL A 106 -6.89 -23.79 -1.07
N GLY A 107 -5.67 -23.29 -0.82
CA GLY A 107 -5.44 -21.94 -0.34
C GLY A 107 -5.65 -20.90 -1.44
N ARG A 108 -5.93 -19.65 -1.02
CA ARG A 108 -5.84 -18.47 -1.90
C ARG A 108 -4.76 -17.56 -1.38
N VAL A 109 -3.94 -17.01 -2.27
CA VAL A 109 -2.99 -15.95 -1.95
C VAL A 109 -3.24 -14.74 -2.85
N ARG A 110 -3.38 -13.56 -2.26
CA ARG A 110 -3.57 -12.28 -2.95
C ARG A 110 -2.33 -11.45 -2.73
N VAL A 111 -1.62 -11.22 -3.82
CA VAL A 111 -0.32 -10.56 -3.82
C VAL A 111 -0.45 -9.21 -4.53
N GLY A 112 0.03 -8.15 -3.89
CA GLY A 112 0.24 -6.87 -4.53
C GLY A 112 1.71 -6.73 -4.94
N MET A 113 1.99 -6.19 -6.13
CA MET A 113 3.35 -5.87 -6.53
C MET A 113 3.39 -4.57 -7.31
N ILE A 114 4.47 -3.80 -7.13
CA ILE A 114 4.77 -2.74 -8.09
C ILE A 114 5.21 -3.35 -9.41
N ASP A 115 5.06 -2.59 -10.48
CA ASP A 115 5.37 -3.01 -11.86
C ASP A 115 6.76 -3.65 -12.00
N ALA A 116 7.83 -2.98 -11.53
CA ALA A 116 9.19 -3.50 -11.59
C ALA A 116 9.34 -4.88 -10.93
N ALA A 117 8.74 -5.07 -9.75
CA ALA A 117 8.80 -6.35 -9.05
C ALA A 117 8.11 -7.46 -9.84
N ALA A 118 6.91 -7.18 -10.37
CA ALA A 118 6.12 -8.19 -11.09
C ALA A 118 6.74 -8.60 -12.42
N VAL A 119 7.31 -7.64 -13.17
CA VAL A 119 7.77 -7.87 -14.55
C VAL A 119 9.24 -8.29 -14.60
N HIS A 120 10.10 -7.67 -13.78
CA HIS A 120 11.56 -7.80 -13.96
C HIS A 120 12.25 -8.62 -12.88
N HIS A 121 11.76 -8.61 -11.64
CA HIS A 121 12.52 -9.19 -10.54
C HIS A 121 11.96 -10.50 -9.98
N LEU A 122 10.64 -10.63 -9.90
CA LEU A 122 9.99 -11.75 -9.19
C LEU A 122 9.20 -12.69 -10.10
N HIS A 123 9.40 -12.57 -11.40
CA HIS A 123 8.75 -13.44 -12.40
C HIS A 123 9.02 -14.92 -12.15
N ASP A 124 10.29 -15.26 -11.93
CA ASP A 124 10.71 -16.66 -11.72
C ASP A 124 10.17 -17.21 -10.40
N ALA A 125 10.15 -16.39 -9.34
CA ALA A 125 9.58 -16.77 -8.05
C ALA A 125 8.07 -17.07 -8.16
N MET A 126 7.33 -16.21 -8.88
CA MET A 126 5.90 -16.42 -9.13
C MET A 126 5.64 -17.68 -9.97
N THR A 127 6.41 -17.89 -11.02
CA THR A 127 6.28 -19.06 -11.89
C THR A 127 6.57 -20.33 -11.09
N SER A 128 7.70 -20.37 -10.38
CA SER A 128 8.11 -21.48 -9.54
C SER A 128 7.10 -21.81 -8.42
N PHE A 129 6.50 -20.77 -7.82
CA PHE A 129 5.47 -20.98 -6.81
C PHE A 129 4.20 -21.62 -7.42
N ARG A 130 3.73 -21.12 -8.55
CA ARG A 130 2.54 -21.65 -9.24
C ARG A 130 2.74 -23.11 -9.70
N ASP A 131 3.94 -23.45 -10.16
CA ASP A 131 4.27 -24.80 -10.58
C ASP A 131 4.31 -25.77 -9.38
N ARG A 132 4.82 -25.33 -8.24
CA ARG A 132 4.87 -26.15 -7.01
C ARG A 132 3.52 -26.23 -6.28
N GLN A 133 2.64 -25.25 -6.47
CA GLN A 133 1.36 -25.13 -5.79
C GLN A 133 0.20 -24.89 -6.78
N PRO A 134 -0.03 -25.81 -7.76
CA PRO A 134 -1.00 -25.60 -8.83
C PRO A 134 -2.45 -25.46 -8.34
N GLU A 135 -2.75 -25.99 -7.14
CA GLU A 135 -4.08 -25.93 -6.52
C GLU A 135 -4.34 -24.59 -5.80
N VAL A 136 -3.31 -23.75 -5.59
CA VAL A 136 -3.47 -22.45 -4.92
C VAL A 136 -4.04 -21.43 -5.89
N ASP A 137 -5.16 -20.79 -5.52
CA ASP A 137 -5.72 -19.65 -6.27
C ASP A 137 -4.82 -18.42 -6.07
N PHE A 138 -3.83 -18.25 -6.96
CA PHE A 138 -2.88 -17.15 -6.93
C PHE A 138 -3.47 -15.92 -7.64
N ARG A 139 -3.64 -14.82 -6.91
CA ARG A 139 -4.17 -13.54 -7.42
C ARG A 139 -3.10 -12.46 -7.30
N LEU A 140 -2.77 -11.84 -8.44
CA LEU A 140 -1.81 -10.75 -8.51
C LEU A 140 -2.52 -9.43 -8.83
N VAL A 141 -2.19 -8.38 -8.07
CA VAL A 141 -2.57 -6.99 -8.33
C VAL A 141 -1.29 -6.21 -8.57
N VAL A 142 -1.20 -5.52 -9.71
CA VAL A 142 -0.08 -4.61 -10.01
C VAL A 142 -0.59 -3.18 -9.90
N ALA A 143 0.01 -2.42 -8.97
CA ALA A 143 -0.39 -1.03 -8.69
C ALA A 143 0.75 -0.26 -8.02
N PRO A 144 0.66 1.09 -7.90
CA PRO A 144 1.60 1.89 -7.13
C PRO A 144 1.63 1.50 -5.64
N SER A 145 2.79 1.68 -4.98
CA SER A 145 3.01 1.28 -3.57
C SER A 145 1.96 1.83 -2.61
N GLY A 146 1.52 3.08 -2.77
CA GLY A 146 0.50 3.69 -1.91
C GLY A 146 -0.84 2.95 -1.99
N GLU A 147 -1.29 2.64 -3.20
CA GLU A 147 -2.53 1.89 -3.43
C GLU A 147 -2.44 0.46 -2.86
N LEU A 148 -1.30 -0.22 -3.06
CA LEU A 148 -1.06 -1.56 -2.52
C LEU A 148 -1.04 -1.56 -0.99
N LEU A 149 -0.45 -0.53 -0.37
CA LEU A 149 -0.47 -0.36 1.09
C LEU A 149 -1.89 -0.18 1.63
N ASP A 150 -2.71 0.59 0.94
CA ASP A 150 -4.11 0.78 1.34
C ASP A 150 -4.92 -0.52 1.20
N GLN A 151 -4.72 -1.26 0.11
CA GLN A 151 -5.34 -2.58 -0.07
C GLN A 151 -4.87 -3.57 1.02
N LEU A 152 -3.58 -3.56 1.35
CA LEU A 152 -3.01 -4.40 2.40
C LEU A 152 -3.63 -4.08 3.78
N ARG A 153 -3.74 -2.79 4.12
CA ARG A 153 -4.37 -2.34 5.39
C ARG A 153 -5.86 -2.67 5.48
N ARG A 154 -6.57 -2.68 4.35
CA ARG A 154 -7.98 -3.12 4.30
C ARG A 154 -8.15 -4.64 4.33
N GLY A 155 -7.05 -5.41 4.23
CA GLY A 155 -7.11 -6.86 4.14
C GLY A 155 -7.56 -7.38 2.76
N ASP A 156 -7.47 -6.55 1.71
CA ASP A 156 -7.75 -6.96 0.33
C ASP A 156 -6.58 -7.74 -0.27
N LEU A 157 -5.36 -7.55 0.27
CA LEU A 157 -4.15 -8.31 -0.05
C LEU A 157 -3.64 -9.06 1.19
N ASP A 158 -2.96 -10.18 0.97
CA ASP A 158 -2.31 -10.97 2.01
C ASP A 158 -0.85 -10.50 2.22
N LEU A 159 -0.21 -10.08 1.14
CA LEU A 159 1.14 -9.50 1.14
C LEU A 159 1.33 -8.55 -0.06
N ALA A 160 2.30 -7.66 0.04
CA ALA A 160 2.66 -6.77 -1.06
C ALA A 160 4.18 -6.57 -1.16
N VAL A 161 4.70 -6.52 -2.40
CA VAL A 161 6.07 -6.08 -2.68
C VAL A 161 6.02 -4.66 -3.20
N ILE A 162 6.59 -3.75 -2.43
CA ILE A 162 6.48 -2.30 -2.60
C ILE A 162 7.84 -1.63 -2.42
N VAL A 163 7.93 -0.36 -2.82
CA VAL A 163 9.07 0.48 -2.42
C VAL A 163 9.00 0.75 -0.93
N ASP A 164 10.13 0.63 -0.23
CA ASP A 164 10.23 0.81 1.23
C ASP A 164 9.42 2.03 1.71
N PRO A 165 8.38 1.83 2.52
CA PRO A 165 7.51 2.91 2.98
C PRO A 165 8.16 3.71 4.11
N VAL A 166 7.76 4.98 4.24
CA VAL A 166 8.19 5.84 5.36
C VAL A 166 7.57 5.40 6.68
N ALA A 167 6.33 4.88 6.62
CA ALA A 167 5.56 4.45 7.79
C ALA A 167 5.21 2.96 7.69
N THR A 168 5.66 2.20 8.68
CA THR A 168 5.49 0.72 8.76
C THR A 168 4.51 0.29 9.84
N GLU A 169 3.77 1.23 10.45
CA GLU A 169 2.83 0.92 11.53
C GLU A 169 1.81 -0.13 11.11
N GLY A 170 1.73 -1.19 11.92
CA GLY A 170 0.84 -2.33 11.67
C GLY A 170 1.27 -3.26 10.54
N LEU A 171 2.52 -3.13 10.05
CA LEU A 171 3.09 -3.95 8.99
C LEU A 171 4.40 -4.59 9.44
N ASP A 172 4.57 -5.87 9.13
CA ASP A 172 5.86 -6.54 9.12
C ASP A 172 6.50 -6.31 7.75
N VAL A 173 7.70 -5.78 7.73
CA VAL A 173 8.41 -5.40 6.50
C VAL A 173 9.75 -6.10 6.44
N VAL A 174 10.02 -6.79 5.34
CA VAL A 174 11.26 -7.55 5.12
C VAL A 174 11.89 -7.10 3.81
N PRO A 175 13.20 -6.76 3.76
CA PRO A 175 13.89 -6.45 2.52
C PRO A 175 13.83 -7.61 1.51
N VAL A 176 13.62 -7.28 0.23
CA VAL A 176 13.63 -8.27 -0.88
C VAL A 176 14.81 -8.01 -1.80
N LEU A 177 14.93 -6.79 -2.32
CA LEU A 177 16.04 -6.41 -3.20
C LEU A 177 16.24 -4.89 -3.23
N THR A 178 17.36 -4.47 -3.80
CA THR A 178 17.70 -3.07 -4.07
C THR A 178 17.80 -2.86 -5.57
N GLU A 179 17.24 -1.74 -6.07
CA GLU A 179 17.30 -1.33 -7.46
C GLU A 179 18.00 0.01 -7.60
N GLU A 180 18.83 0.14 -8.63
CA GLU A 180 19.39 1.41 -9.03
C GLU A 180 18.39 2.23 -9.86
N LEU A 181 18.35 3.53 -9.57
CA LEU A 181 17.59 4.53 -10.32
C LEU A 181 18.57 5.32 -11.19
N VAL A 182 18.43 5.19 -12.51
CA VAL A 182 19.35 5.75 -13.50
C VAL A 182 18.70 6.86 -14.31
N ILE A 183 19.51 7.85 -14.73
CA ILE A 183 19.07 8.91 -15.64
C ILE A 183 18.91 8.36 -17.05
N VAL A 184 17.81 8.76 -17.67
CA VAL A 184 17.56 8.58 -19.11
C VAL A 184 17.43 9.96 -19.74
N ALA A 185 18.33 10.28 -20.67
CA ALA A 185 18.35 11.55 -21.38
C ALA A 185 17.54 11.47 -22.68
N PRO A 186 16.92 12.55 -23.15
CA PRO A 186 16.23 12.57 -24.43
C PRO A 186 17.22 12.46 -25.62
N ASN A 187 16.82 11.74 -26.65
CA ASN A 187 17.56 11.65 -27.92
C ASN A 187 19.05 11.27 -27.76
N ASP A 188 19.38 10.35 -26.85
CA ASP A 188 20.75 9.92 -26.54
C ASP A 188 21.71 11.08 -26.21
N GLN A 189 21.17 12.18 -25.70
CA GLN A 189 21.96 13.32 -25.25
C GLN A 189 22.95 12.88 -24.19
N ALA A 190 24.20 13.35 -24.29
CA ALA A 190 25.22 13.06 -23.29
C ALA A 190 24.83 13.60 -21.90
N ILE A 191 24.96 12.78 -20.88
CA ILE A 191 24.67 13.15 -19.49
C ILE A 191 25.81 14.03 -18.97
N GLY A 192 25.66 15.33 -19.09
CA GLY A 192 26.64 16.32 -18.65
C GLY A 192 26.49 16.71 -17.17
N SER A 193 26.76 17.98 -16.86
CA SER A 193 26.63 18.51 -15.49
C SER A 193 25.16 18.46 -15.02
N PRO A 194 24.91 18.14 -13.73
CA PRO A 194 23.55 18.16 -13.15
C PRO A 194 22.78 19.47 -13.36
N LYS A 195 23.50 20.59 -13.48
CA LYS A 195 22.89 21.90 -13.75
C LYS A 195 22.20 22.02 -15.12
N THR A 196 22.53 21.11 -16.05
CA THR A 196 21.96 21.10 -17.39
C THR A 196 20.89 20.05 -17.60
N TRP A 197 20.56 19.27 -16.56
CA TRP A 197 19.54 18.26 -16.62
C TRP A 197 18.14 18.87 -16.54
N GLY A 198 17.20 18.27 -17.25
CA GLY A 198 15.81 18.71 -17.29
C GLY A 198 15.43 19.44 -18.59
N PRO A 199 14.15 19.80 -18.79
CA PRO A 199 13.03 19.53 -17.87
C PRO A 199 12.77 18.04 -17.66
N TRP A 200 11.90 17.70 -16.69
CA TRP A 200 11.72 16.31 -16.25
C TRP A 200 10.34 15.77 -16.59
N VAL A 201 10.29 14.49 -16.95
CA VAL A 201 9.10 13.64 -16.96
C VAL A 201 9.29 12.57 -15.88
N LEU A 202 8.49 12.57 -14.83
CA LEU A 202 8.73 11.78 -13.64
C LEU A 202 7.47 11.05 -13.16
N PHE A 203 7.65 10.17 -12.18
CA PHE A 203 6.53 9.59 -11.44
C PHE A 203 5.70 10.68 -10.78
N PRO A 204 4.39 10.49 -10.52
CA PRO A 204 3.53 11.49 -9.90
C PRO A 204 3.97 11.85 -8.47
N ARG A 205 3.58 13.03 -8.03
CA ARG A 205 3.75 13.46 -6.64
C ARG A 205 3.05 12.49 -5.69
N GLY A 206 3.66 12.25 -4.53
CA GLY A 206 3.20 11.26 -3.55
C GLY A 206 3.69 9.83 -3.83
N SER A 207 4.33 9.59 -4.98
CA SER A 207 5.07 8.34 -5.21
C SER A 207 6.37 8.34 -4.41
N ARG A 208 6.62 7.27 -3.67
CA ARG A 208 7.88 7.09 -2.92
C ARG A 208 9.11 7.16 -3.82
N THR A 209 9.03 6.56 -5.02
CA THR A 209 10.09 6.65 -6.03
C THR A 209 10.36 8.10 -6.44
N ARG A 210 9.29 8.89 -6.64
CA ARG A 210 9.43 10.32 -6.97
C ARG A 210 10.17 11.08 -5.87
N GLU A 211 9.85 10.87 -4.60
CA GLU A 211 10.50 11.53 -3.48
C GLU A 211 12.01 11.21 -3.41
N LEU A 212 12.39 9.95 -3.68
CA LEU A 212 13.79 9.53 -3.75
C LEU A 212 14.52 10.23 -4.87
N ILE A 213 13.92 10.28 -6.08
CA ILE A 213 14.46 10.94 -7.25
C ILE A 213 14.65 12.43 -7.00
N GLU A 214 13.62 13.15 -6.56
CA GLU A 214 13.71 14.61 -6.32
C GLU A 214 14.81 14.95 -5.31
N ARG A 215 14.88 14.23 -4.20
CA ARG A 215 15.95 14.43 -3.20
C ARG A 215 17.32 14.23 -3.81
N ALA A 216 17.49 13.19 -4.62
CA ALA A 216 18.77 12.87 -5.23
C ALA A 216 19.19 13.89 -6.31
N LEU A 217 18.25 14.40 -7.08
CA LEU A 217 18.48 15.45 -8.08
C LEU A 217 18.86 16.78 -7.43
N VAL A 218 18.08 17.20 -6.42
CA VAL A 218 18.37 18.43 -5.65
C VAL A 218 19.74 18.37 -4.97
N ALA A 219 20.06 17.22 -4.36
CA ALA A 219 21.38 17.02 -3.72
C ALA A 219 22.56 17.15 -4.69
N ARG A 220 22.33 16.89 -5.99
CA ARG A 220 23.34 17.07 -7.06
C ARG A 220 23.32 18.48 -7.68
N GLY A 221 22.41 19.34 -7.25
CA GLY A 221 22.26 20.71 -7.76
C GLY A 221 21.49 20.79 -9.10
N ALA A 222 20.72 19.77 -9.46
CA ALA A 222 19.83 19.81 -10.61
C ALA A 222 18.56 20.62 -10.26
N ALA A 223 18.05 21.39 -11.23
CA ALA A 223 16.72 21.98 -11.12
C ALA A 223 15.66 20.89 -11.36
N VAL A 224 14.57 20.91 -10.59
CA VAL A 224 13.48 19.97 -10.72
C VAL A 224 12.25 20.67 -11.29
N ASP A 225 12.27 20.89 -12.58
CA ASP A 225 11.13 21.42 -13.37
C ASP A 225 10.45 20.25 -14.06
N VAL A 226 9.22 19.92 -13.67
CA VAL A 226 8.49 18.72 -14.11
C VAL A 226 7.39 19.13 -15.09
N VAL A 227 7.50 18.63 -16.30
CA VAL A 227 6.60 18.96 -17.42
C VAL A 227 5.55 17.88 -17.68
N ALA A 228 5.79 16.63 -17.23
CA ALA A 228 4.82 15.54 -17.36
C ALA A 228 5.01 14.49 -16.25
N GLU A 229 3.94 13.77 -15.95
CA GLU A 229 3.93 12.74 -14.91
C GLU A 229 3.21 11.46 -15.39
N SER A 230 3.73 10.29 -15.02
CA SER A 230 3.06 9.00 -15.24
C SER A 230 3.49 7.98 -14.19
N HIS A 231 2.56 7.09 -13.78
CA HIS A 231 2.89 5.93 -12.96
C HIS A 231 3.60 4.83 -13.75
N GLN A 232 3.52 4.84 -15.07
CA GLN A 232 4.03 3.79 -15.94
C GLN A 232 5.43 4.16 -16.47
N PRO A 233 6.48 3.37 -16.12
CA PRO A 233 7.85 3.63 -16.56
C PRO A 233 8.00 3.67 -18.09
N ASP A 234 7.30 2.79 -18.81
CA ASP A 234 7.34 2.77 -20.28
C ASP A 234 6.81 4.07 -20.90
N VAL A 235 5.78 4.67 -20.29
CA VAL A 235 5.25 5.98 -20.73
C VAL A 235 6.28 7.07 -20.48
N LEU A 236 6.93 7.09 -19.30
CA LEU A 236 7.98 8.06 -18.99
C LEU A 236 9.18 7.91 -19.97
N ARG A 237 9.59 6.67 -20.26
CA ARG A 237 10.65 6.39 -21.23
C ARG A 237 10.29 6.89 -22.62
N GLU A 238 9.06 6.63 -23.07
CA GLU A 238 8.61 7.07 -24.39
C GLU A 238 8.50 8.60 -24.48
N MET A 239 7.99 9.29 -23.45
CA MET A 239 7.98 10.75 -23.38
C MET A 239 9.41 11.32 -23.48
N THR A 240 10.39 10.67 -22.82
CA THR A 240 11.79 11.06 -22.91
C THR A 240 12.33 10.83 -24.33
N ARG A 241 12.02 9.70 -24.97
CA ARG A 241 12.40 9.41 -26.34
C ARG A 241 11.81 10.42 -27.36
N LEU A 242 10.61 10.94 -27.08
CA LEU A 242 9.98 12.02 -27.84
C LEU A 242 10.59 13.41 -27.59
N GLY A 243 11.58 13.51 -26.70
CA GLY A 243 12.26 14.78 -26.41
C GLY A 243 11.49 15.71 -25.47
N MET A 244 10.46 15.22 -24.75
CA MET A 244 9.68 16.04 -23.82
C MET A 244 10.46 16.42 -22.56
N GLY A 245 11.45 15.61 -22.16
CA GLY A 245 12.26 15.86 -20.99
C GLY A 245 13.11 14.65 -20.60
N TRP A 246 13.89 14.83 -19.55
CA TRP A 246 14.70 13.77 -18.93
C TRP A 246 13.84 12.95 -17.98
N THR A 247 14.21 11.70 -17.76
CA THR A 247 13.57 10.89 -16.72
C THR A 247 14.60 10.16 -15.85
N VAL A 248 14.14 9.62 -14.73
CA VAL A 248 14.89 8.71 -13.86
C VAL A 248 14.05 7.46 -13.68
N LEU A 249 14.58 6.32 -14.08
CA LEU A 249 13.89 5.04 -14.06
C LEU A 249 14.72 3.97 -13.33
N PRO A 250 14.10 2.92 -12.81
CA PRO A 250 14.82 1.71 -12.43
C PRO A 250 15.62 1.19 -13.61
N LEU A 251 16.83 0.71 -13.36
CA LEU A 251 17.72 0.23 -14.42
C LEU A 251 17.04 -0.81 -15.32
N ALA A 252 16.34 -1.78 -14.72
CA ALA A 252 15.61 -2.81 -15.47
C ALA A 252 14.52 -2.27 -16.39
N GLN A 253 14.04 -1.04 -16.19
CA GLN A 253 12.99 -0.38 -16.96
C GLN A 253 13.49 0.79 -17.80
N SER A 254 14.79 1.14 -17.70
CA SER A 254 15.38 2.29 -18.40
C SER A 254 15.60 2.06 -19.89
N GLY A 255 15.65 0.81 -20.31
CA GLY A 255 16.07 0.42 -21.67
C GLY A 255 17.59 0.51 -21.88
N GLN A 256 18.37 0.80 -20.84
CA GLN A 256 19.83 0.83 -20.88
C GLN A 256 20.40 -0.54 -20.48
N SER A 257 21.53 -0.92 -21.04
CA SER A 257 22.25 -2.12 -20.59
C SER A 257 23.19 -1.78 -19.44
N GLU A 258 23.44 -2.73 -18.55
CA GLU A 258 24.39 -2.58 -17.43
C GLU A 258 25.82 -2.17 -17.85
N GLN A 259 26.15 -2.35 -19.12
CA GLN A 259 27.47 -2.05 -19.70
C GLN A 259 27.60 -0.62 -20.25
N SER A 260 26.50 0.13 -20.38
CA SER A 260 26.54 1.52 -20.87
C SER A 260 26.75 2.45 -19.68
N GLY A 261 27.78 3.28 -19.67
CA GLY A 261 28.16 4.23 -18.62
C GLY A 261 26.99 5.02 -18.03
N GLN A 262 26.20 4.33 -17.21
CA GLN A 262 24.95 4.80 -16.60
C GLN A 262 25.27 5.79 -15.49
N VAL A 263 24.40 6.79 -15.30
CA VAL A 263 24.46 7.68 -14.16
C VAL A 263 23.39 7.28 -13.15
N VAL A 264 23.82 6.58 -12.11
CA VAL A 264 22.97 6.22 -10.97
C VAL A 264 22.74 7.47 -10.12
N VAL A 265 21.51 7.83 -9.89
CA VAL A 265 21.15 8.99 -9.06
C VAL A 265 20.71 8.61 -7.66
N ALA A 266 20.08 7.47 -7.51
CA ALA A 266 19.63 6.94 -6.23
C ALA A 266 19.48 5.43 -6.30
N GLU A 267 19.29 4.83 -5.14
CA GLU A 267 18.81 3.45 -4.98
C GLU A 267 17.43 3.47 -4.33
N ARG A 268 16.62 2.47 -4.64
CA ARG A 268 15.37 2.19 -3.93
C ARG A 268 15.36 0.75 -3.45
N HIS A 269 14.83 0.55 -2.25
CA HIS A 269 14.69 -0.78 -1.67
C HIS A 269 13.27 -1.27 -1.92
N LEU A 270 13.14 -2.47 -2.43
CA LEU A 270 11.88 -3.18 -2.51
C LEU A 270 11.75 -4.09 -1.30
N VAL A 271 10.61 -4.04 -0.66
CA VAL A 271 10.31 -4.77 0.56
C VAL A 271 9.03 -5.58 0.41
N LEU A 272 9.01 -6.73 1.05
CA LEU A 272 7.81 -7.49 1.30
C LEU A 272 7.12 -6.93 2.54
N ALA A 273 5.90 -6.43 2.38
CA ALA A 273 5.07 -5.94 3.47
C ALA A 273 3.88 -6.88 3.72
N ARG A 274 3.57 -7.14 4.99
CA ARG A 274 2.44 -7.95 5.45
C ARG A 274 1.79 -7.30 6.67
N PRO A 275 0.48 -7.47 6.92
CA PRO A 275 -0.12 -7.03 8.18
C PRO A 275 0.53 -7.75 9.37
N SER A 276 0.95 -7.02 10.42
CA SER A 276 1.55 -7.62 11.63
C SER A 276 0.53 -8.49 12.38
N ALA A 277 -0.73 -8.04 12.43
CA ALA A 277 -1.85 -8.84 12.92
C ALA A 277 -2.56 -9.47 11.73
N ARG A 278 -2.28 -10.75 11.46
CA ARG A 278 -2.90 -11.50 10.38
C ARG A 278 -3.34 -12.89 10.81
N SER A 279 -4.38 -13.41 10.17
CA SER A 279 -4.71 -14.82 10.25
C SER A 279 -3.67 -15.67 9.53
N VAL A 280 -3.54 -16.93 9.95
CA VAL A 280 -2.64 -17.90 9.31
C VAL A 280 -3.12 -18.16 7.88
N ASN A 281 -2.27 -17.87 6.90
CA ASN A 281 -2.46 -18.23 5.50
C ASN A 281 -1.20 -18.97 5.00
N PRO A 282 -1.17 -20.32 5.08
CA PRO A 282 0.02 -21.09 4.71
C PRO A 282 0.51 -20.85 3.29
N ALA A 283 -0.40 -20.63 2.33
CA ALA A 283 -0.02 -20.33 0.96
C ALA A 283 0.68 -18.96 0.82
N ALA A 284 0.20 -17.95 1.56
CA ALA A 284 0.84 -16.63 1.60
C ALA A 284 2.21 -16.71 2.31
N ASP A 285 2.33 -17.49 3.39
CA ASP A 285 3.61 -17.68 4.10
C ASP A 285 4.63 -18.40 3.24
N GLN A 286 4.23 -19.44 2.50
CA GLN A 286 5.09 -20.16 1.56
C GLN A 286 5.54 -19.27 0.39
N PHE A 287 4.62 -18.48 -0.17
CA PHE A 287 5.00 -17.53 -1.22
C PHE A 287 5.95 -16.46 -0.69
N ALA A 288 5.66 -15.89 0.49
CA ALA A 288 6.54 -14.90 1.13
C ALA A 288 7.97 -15.45 1.33
N GLN A 289 8.10 -16.70 1.78
CA GLN A 289 9.41 -17.34 1.94
C GLN A 289 10.16 -17.45 0.61
N SER A 290 9.47 -17.80 -0.47
CA SER A 290 10.08 -17.92 -1.80
C SER A 290 10.54 -16.60 -2.43
N LEU A 291 10.22 -15.44 -1.81
CA LEU A 291 10.70 -14.12 -2.24
C LEU A 291 11.95 -13.65 -1.50
N ILE A 292 12.30 -14.34 -0.41
CA ILE A 292 13.40 -13.94 0.51
C ILE A 292 14.60 -14.92 0.37
N ASP A 293 14.32 -16.18 -0.03
CA ASP A 293 15.35 -17.20 -0.29
C ASP A 293 16.10 -16.92 -1.60
#